data_1f0ceb988540f3252e29ae1f7caba135
#
_entry.id   1f0ceb988540f3252e29ae1f7caba135
#
_cell.length_a   1.000
_cell.length_b   1.000
_cell.length_c   1.000
_cell.angle_alpha   90.00
_cell.angle_beta   90.00
_cell.angle_gamma   90.00
#
_symmetry.space_group_name_H-M   'P 1'
#
loop_
_entity.id
_entity.type
_entity.pdbx_description
1 polymer ?
#
loop_
_entity_poly.entity_id
_entity_poly.type
_entity_poly.pdbx_seq_one_letter_code
_entity_poly.pdbx_strand_id
1 'polypeptide(L)'
;LNADDNYFNFLKKIAKRRNLKVISFGINNRLSNIKLLKIKKNLFKIKLVVGINNAKKNFIINQDLEPYLINILASITVLSQFFDLNHINQNIFSNFKIPNARGNLFKINSNKKSIIVTDESYNSNPLSLNFAIRNFDNIKTKRKKILILSDMLELGKFSKKLHVDVAKYINKTKINKVCVYGKYVKDTFRNLVKNKKGEIFKNKNDIYHFVRKNIDNKHHFMFKGSNSTGLQEVVSNIKKGKIYAL
;
A
#
# COMPACT_ATOMS: atom_id res chain seq x y z
N LEU A 1 -3.70 -5.06 20.33
CA LEU A 1 -3.51 -3.65 19.95
C LEU A 1 -2.10 -3.42 19.42
N ASN A 2 -1.97 -2.58 18.38
CA ASN A 2 -0.67 -2.12 17.87
C ASN A 2 -0.05 -1.12 18.86
N ALA A 3 1.08 -1.47 19.46
CA ALA A 3 1.76 -0.64 20.47
C ALA A 3 2.63 0.47 19.85
N ASP A 4 2.85 0.44 18.54
CA ASP A 4 3.53 1.52 17.80
C ASP A 4 2.56 2.61 17.34
N ASP A 5 1.24 2.40 17.53
CA ASP A 5 0.21 3.36 17.12
C ASP A 5 0.05 4.49 18.15
N ASN A 6 -0.16 5.72 17.65
CA ASN A 6 -0.34 6.91 18.50
C ASN A 6 -1.55 6.80 19.45
N TYR A 7 -2.57 6.04 19.06
CA TYR A 7 -3.78 5.82 19.86
C TYR A 7 -3.67 4.61 20.83
N PHE A 8 -2.53 3.92 20.86
CA PHE A 8 -2.36 2.72 21.68
C PHE A 8 -2.75 2.93 23.14
N ASN A 9 -2.21 3.95 23.79
CA ASN A 9 -2.49 4.24 25.21
C ASN A 9 -3.96 4.59 25.44
N PHE A 10 -4.56 5.35 24.53
CA PHE A 10 -5.98 5.71 24.59
C PHE A 10 -6.86 4.46 24.48
N LEU A 11 -6.62 3.61 23.49
CA LEU A 11 -7.38 2.37 23.28
C LEU A 11 -7.17 1.37 24.43
N LYS A 12 -5.95 1.27 24.95
CA LYS A 12 -5.65 0.43 26.12
C LYS A 12 -6.43 0.87 27.36
N LYS A 13 -6.55 2.19 27.58
CA LYS A 13 -7.35 2.75 28.68
C LYS A 13 -8.84 2.42 28.54
N ILE A 14 -9.39 2.52 27.32
CA ILE A 14 -10.79 2.13 27.04
C ILE A 14 -11.00 0.63 27.28
N ALA A 15 -10.10 -0.21 26.79
CA ALA A 15 -10.18 -1.66 26.98
C ALA A 15 -10.16 -2.04 28.46
N LYS A 16 -9.27 -1.40 29.25
CA LYS A 16 -9.20 -1.62 30.70
C LYS A 16 -10.51 -1.24 31.41
N ARG A 17 -11.14 -0.11 31.04
CA ARG A 17 -12.43 0.32 31.59
C ARG A 17 -13.56 -0.66 31.28
N ARG A 18 -13.44 -1.42 30.20
CA ARG A 18 -14.41 -2.44 29.77
C ARG A 18 -14.02 -3.86 30.21
N ASN A 19 -13.05 -4.01 31.11
CA ASN A 19 -12.51 -5.30 31.57
C ASN A 19 -12.03 -6.21 30.40
N LEU A 20 -11.55 -5.62 29.29
CA LEU A 20 -11.03 -6.39 28.17
C LEU A 20 -9.54 -6.68 28.35
N LYS A 21 -9.14 -7.93 28.10
CA LYS A 21 -7.73 -8.32 28.05
C LYS A 21 -7.07 -7.71 26.82
N VAL A 22 -5.98 -7.00 27.01
CA VAL A 22 -5.21 -6.38 25.92
C VAL A 22 -3.92 -7.16 25.71
N ILE A 23 -3.72 -7.61 24.48
CA ILE A 23 -2.45 -8.18 24.01
C ILE A 23 -1.90 -7.23 22.98
N SER A 24 -0.65 -6.81 23.18
CA SER A 24 0.00 -5.80 22.36
C SER A 24 1.03 -6.43 21.40
N PHE A 25 1.20 -5.81 20.24
CA PHE A 25 2.26 -6.14 19.30
C PHE A 25 2.90 -4.88 18.76
N GLY A 26 4.16 -4.96 18.35
CA GLY A 26 4.86 -3.82 17.78
C GLY A 26 6.19 -4.19 17.15
N ILE A 27 6.65 -3.34 16.22
CA ILE A 27 7.96 -3.42 15.58
C ILE A 27 8.99 -2.67 16.43
N ASN A 28 8.63 -1.47 16.88
CA ASN A 28 9.51 -0.56 17.61
C ASN A 28 9.33 -0.65 19.13
N ASN A 29 8.11 -0.91 19.60
CA ASN A 29 7.80 -0.97 21.02
C ASN A 29 8.29 -2.29 21.65
N ARG A 30 9.39 -2.18 22.40
CA ARG A 30 10.05 -3.32 23.07
C ARG A 30 9.29 -3.90 24.27
N LEU A 31 8.28 -3.18 24.77
CA LEU A 31 7.44 -3.62 25.89
C LEU A 31 6.19 -4.39 25.41
N SER A 32 5.97 -4.52 24.12
CA SER A 32 4.86 -5.29 23.57
C SER A 32 4.94 -6.76 23.94
N ASN A 33 3.79 -7.43 24.10
CA ASN A 33 3.73 -8.87 24.33
C ASN A 33 4.34 -9.64 23.14
N ILE A 34 4.00 -9.20 21.93
CA ILE A 34 4.57 -9.74 20.69
C ILE A 34 5.38 -8.62 20.02
N LYS A 35 6.66 -8.85 19.82
CA LYS A 35 7.58 -7.82 19.31
C LYS A 35 8.57 -8.35 18.29
N LEU A 36 8.89 -7.54 17.31
CA LEU A 36 9.95 -7.84 16.36
C LEU A 36 11.32 -7.59 17.02
N LEU A 37 12.11 -8.63 17.20
CA LEU A 37 13.44 -8.54 17.82
C LEU A 37 14.53 -8.31 16.78
N LYS A 38 14.47 -9.03 15.66
CA LYS A 38 15.50 -8.97 14.60
C LYS A 38 14.93 -9.34 13.25
N ILE A 39 15.46 -8.71 12.21
CA ILE A 39 15.21 -9.04 10.80
C ILE A 39 16.55 -9.48 10.20
N LYS A 40 16.55 -10.63 9.51
CA LYS A 40 17.67 -11.09 8.68
C LYS A 40 17.15 -11.27 7.26
N LYS A 41 17.71 -10.53 6.31
CA LYS A 41 17.30 -10.57 4.89
C LYS A 41 18.30 -11.38 4.08
N ASN A 42 17.79 -12.16 3.14
CA ASN A 42 18.54 -12.70 2.00
C ASN A 42 17.85 -12.29 0.69
N LEU A 43 18.31 -12.80 -0.45
CA LEU A 43 17.83 -12.38 -1.78
C LEU A 43 16.31 -12.56 -2.00
N PHE A 44 15.69 -13.54 -1.35
CA PHE A 44 14.30 -13.92 -1.63
C PHE A 44 13.42 -13.96 -0.39
N LYS A 45 14.01 -14.15 0.79
CA LYS A 45 13.30 -14.39 2.03
C LYS A 45 13.80 -13.50 3.16
N ILE A 46 12.92 -13.26 4.11
CA ILE A 46 13.21 -12.54 5.34
C ILE A 46 12.95 -13.47 6.51
N LYS A 47 13.96 -13.66 7.37
CA LYS A 47 13.81 -14.32 8.65
C LYS A 47 13.50 -13.28 9.72
N LEU A 48 12.34 -13.41 10.34
CA LEU A 48 11.89 -12.61 11.48
C LEU A 48 12.19 -13.37 12.76
N VAL A 49 12.84 -12.72 13.72
CA VAL A 49 12.93 -13.20 15.09
C VAL A 49 11.90 -12.42 15.90
N VAL A 50 10.87 -13.11 16.36
CA VAL A 50 9.74 -12.51 17.09
C VAL A 50 9.83 -12.93 18.56
N GLY A 51 9.81 -11.95 19.44
CA GLY A 51 9.64 -12.14 20.88
C GLY A 51 8.16 -12.33 21.20
N ILE A 52 7.84 -13.36 21.94
CA ILE A 52 6.47 -13.74 22.32
C ILE A 52 6.47 -13.94 23.82
N ASN A 53 6.02 -12.91 24.54
CA ASN A 53 6.22 -12.85 26.00
C ASN A 53 7.71 -13.06 26.35
N ASN A 54 8.06 -14.17 27.01
CA ASN A 54 9.44 -14.49 27.41
C ASN A 54 10.14 -15.46 26.44
N ALA A 55 9.48 -15.93 25.38
CA ALA A 55 10.03 -16.85 24.39
C ALA A 55 10.41 -16.12 23.10
N LYS A 56 11.21 -16.79 22.25
CA LYS A 56 11.58 -16.30 20.91
C LYS A 56 11.21 -17.36 19.88
N LYS A 57 10.61 -16.92 18.77
CA LYS A 57 10.31 -17.79 17.63
C LYS A 57 10.74 -17.16 16.32
N ASN A 58 11.18 -17.99 15.38
CA ASN A 58 11.52 -17.57 14.03
C ASN A 58 10.34 -17.78 13.09
N PHE A 59 10.13 -16.81 12.20
CA PHE A 59 9.21 -16.94 11.07
C PHE A 59 9.93 -16.55 9.78
N ILE A 60 9.58 -17.22 8.69
CA ILE A 60 10.14 -16.99 7.37
C ILE A 60 9.03 -16.44 6.48
N ILE A 61 9.31 -15.30 5.86
CA ILE A 61 8.39 -14.64 4.93
C ILE A 61 9.10 -14.37 3.60
N ASN A 62 8.34 -14.19 2.54
CA ASN A 62 8.86 -13.69 1.28
C ASN A 62 9.20 -12.20 1.39
N GLN A 63 10.15 -11.73 0.57
CA GLN A 63 10.65 -10.34 0.65
C GLN A 63 9.57 -9.30 0.32
N ASP A 64 8.63 -9.62 -0.55
CA ASP A 64 7.48 -8.77 -0.90
C ASP A 64 6.52 -8.52 0.27
N LEU A 65 6.57 -9.35 1.32
CA LEU A 65 5.78 -9.17 2.53
C LEU A 65 6.41 -8.20 3.54
N GLU A 66 7.60 -7.68 3.30
CA GLU A 66 8.24 -6.73 4.21
C GLU A 66 7.38 -5.51 4.57
N PRO A 67 6.65 -4.88 3.63
CA PRO A 67 5.76 -3.77 3.94
C PRO A 67 4.61 -4.12 4.90
N TYR A 68 4.34 -5.42 5.09
CA TYR A 68 3.22 -5.94 5.89
C TYR A 68 3.64 -6.52 7.23
N LEU A 69 4.86 -6.22 7.72
CA LEU A 69 5.39 -6.76 8.98
C LEU A 69 4.47 -6.53 10.17
N ILE A 70 3.83 -5.36 10.26
CA ILE A 70 2.90 -5.08 11.36
C ILE A 70 1.65 -5.99 11.30
N ASN A 71 1.16 -6.30 10.10
CA ASN A 71 0.03 -7.22 9.91
C ASN A 71 0.44 -8.67 10.24
N ILE A 72 1.66 -9.06 9.92
CA ILE A 72 2.22 -10.37 10.30
C ILE A 72 2.31 -10.49 11.82
N LEU A 73 2.80 -9.46 12.51
CA LEU A 73 2.83 -9.46 13.98
C LEU A 73 1.41 -9.50 14.58
N ALA A 74 0.45 -8.80 13.99
CA ALA A 74 -0.96 -8.88 14.39
C ALA A 74 -1.50 -10.32 14.23
N SER A 75 -1.22 -10.98 13.10
CA SER A 75 -1.61 -12.37 12.85
C SER A 75 -0.98 -13.35 13.86
N ILE A 76 0.32 -13.19 14.14
CA ILE A 76 1.02 -13.99 15.16
C ILE A 76 0.39 -13.77 16.53
N THR A 77 -0.02 -12.52 16.84
CA THR A 77 -0.68 -12.18 18.10
C THR A 77 -2.01 -12.90 18.26
N VAL A 78 -2.81 -12.94 17.20
CA VAL A 78 -4.08 -13.70 17.20
C VAL A 78 -3.80 -15.19 17.34
N LEU A 79 -2.91 -15.75 16.52
CA LEU A 79 -2.55 -17.17 16.58
C LEU A 79 -2.06 -17.60 17.97
N SER A 80 -1.30 -16.74 18.67
CA SER A 80 -0.81 -17.02 20.02
C SER A 80 -1.90 -17.19 21.08
N GLN A 81 -3.13 -16.79 20.78
CA GLN A 81 -4.26 -16.93 21.72
C GLN A 81 -5.02 -18.24 21.55
N PHE A 82 -4.86 -18.89 20.40
CA PHE A 82 -5.60 -20.11 20.06
C PHE A 82 -4.70 -21.34 19.94
N PHE A 83 -3.40 -21.15 19.73
CA PHE A 83 -2.46 -22.24 19.47
C PHE A 83 -1.18 -22.06 20.28
N ASP A 84 -0.59 -23.19 20.71
CA ASP A 84 0.79 -23.17 21.16
C ASP A 84 1.72 -22.84 19.99
N LEU A 85 2.37 -21.72 20.09
CA LEU A 85 3.26 -21.25 19.04
C LEU A 85 4.44 -22.17 18.78
N ASN A 86 4.82 -23.06 19.71
CA ASN A 86 5.86 -24.06 19.49
C ASN A 86 5.49 -25.01 18.36
N HIS A 87 4.21 -25.33 18.19
CA HIS A 87 3.70 -26.19 17.13
C HIS A 87 3.44 -25.47 15.81
N ILE A 88 3.48 -24.14 15.76
CA ILE A 88 3.29 -23.39 14.52
C ILE A 88 4.56 -23.46 13.67
N ASN A 89 4.41 -23.90 12.39
CA ASN A 89 5.51 -23.96 11.45
C ASN A 89 6.07 -22.56 11.18
N GLN A 90 7.41 -22.44 11.21
CA GLN A 90 8.09 -21.16 10.91
C GLN A 90 7.79 -20.63 9.50
N ASN A 91 7.40 -21.49 8.56
CA ASN A 91 7.09 -21.14 7.17
C ASN A 91 5.60 -20.85 6.94
N ILE A 92 4.78 -20.69 7.97
CA ILE A 92 3.33 -20.47 7.85
C ILE A 92 2.96 -19.32 6.91
N PHE A 93 3.84 -18.31 6.78
CA PHE A 93 3.65 -17.16 5.89
C PHE A 93 4.35 -17.30 4.53
N SER A 94 5.09 -18.38 4.26
CA SER A 94 5.89 -18.49 3.03
C SER A 94 5.06 -18.61 1.75
N ASN A 95 3.83 -19.11 1.85
CA ASN A 95 2.88 -19.24 0.74
C ASN A 95 1.86 -18.10 0.69
N PHE A 96 1.98 -17.13 1.58
CA PHE A 96 1.07 -15.99 1.59
C PHE A 96 1.32 -15.11 0.37
N LYS A 97 0.25 -14.81 -0.36
CA LYS A 97 0.28 -13.89 -1.51
C LYS A 97 -0.39 -12.58 -1.13
N ILE A 98 0.20 -11.49 -1.56
CA ILE A 98 -0.42 -10.17 -1.40
C ILE A 98 -1.74 -10.18 -2.18
N PRO A 99 -2.87 -9.80 -1.54
CA PRO A 99 -4.15 -9.70 -2.23
C PRO A 99 -4.06 -8.75 -3.42
N ASN A 100 -4.87 -8.99 -4.46
CA ASN A 100 -4.89 -8.15 -5.65
C ASN A 100 -5.14 -6.68 -5.32
N ALA A 101 -4.56 -5.80 -6.13
CA ALA A 101 -4.69 -4.35 -6.03
C ALA A 101 -4.11 -3.72 -4.72
N ARG A 102 -3.15 -4.42 -4.09
CA ARG A 102 -2.45 -3.98 -2.87
C ARG A 102 -0.93 -4.00 -3.04
N GLY A 103 -0.43 -3.33 -4.09
CA GLY A 103 1.00 -3.24 -4.38
C GLY A 103 1.48 -4.27 -5.41
N ASN A 104 0.57 -4.97 -6.08
CA ASN A 104 0.94 -5.93 -7.11
C ASN A 104 1.62 -5.22 -8.29
N LEU A 105 2.75 -5.77 -8.70
CA LEU A 105 3.51 -5.28 -9.85
C LEU A 105 3.29 -6.23 -11.03
N PHE A 106 2.97 -5.65 -12.20
CA PHE A 106 2.84 -6.41 -13.44
C PHE A 106 3.30 -5.60 -14.65
N LYS A 107 3.56 -6.29 -15.74
CA LYS A 107 4.00 -5.72 -17.01
C LYS A 107 2.92 -5.88 -18.07
N ILE A 108 2.70 -4.83 -18.84
CA ILE A 108 1.82 -4.85 -20.02
C ILE A 108 2.70 -4.70 -21.24
N ASN A 109 2.52 -5.60 -22.19
CA ASN A 109 3.28 -5.63 -23.44
C ASN A 109 2.37 -5.31 -24.63
N SER A 110 2.87 -4.54 -25.59
CA SER A 110 2.24 -4.28 -26.89
C SER A 110 3.32 -3.97 -27.93
N ASN A 111 3.31 -4.71 -29.05
CA ASN A 111 4.21 -4.46 -30.19
C ASN A 111 5.68 -4.23 -29.77
N LYS A 112 6.28 -5.19 -29.03
CA LYS A 112 7.66 -5.12 -28.51
C LYS A 112 7.91 -3.98 -27.50
N LYS A 113 6.91 -3.20 -27.14
CA LYS A 113 6.96 -2.15 -26.13
C LYS A 113 6.26 -2.61 -24.84
N SER A 114 6.59 -1.98 -23.72
CA SER A 114 5.99 -2.36 -22.44
C SER A 114 5.92 -1.20 -21.46
N ILE A 115 4.96 -1.28 -20.57
CA ILE A 115 4.91 -0.48 -19.33
C ILE A 115 4.94 -1.37 -18.12
N ILE A 116 5.34 -0.80 -16.99
CA ILE A 116 5.21 -1.43 -15.68
C ILE A 116 4.05 -0.77 -14.96
N VAL A 117 3.27 -1.55 -14.25
CA VAL A 117 2.14 -1.07 -13.45
C VAL A 117 2.29 -1.57 -12.02
N THR A 118 2.20 -0.65 -11.06
CA THR A 118 2.00 -0.94 -9.63
C THR A 118 0.52 -0.72 -9.34
N ASP A 119 -0.16 -1.78 -8.96
CA ASP A 119 -1.59 -1.76 -8.66
C ASP A 119 -1.84 -1.59 -7.16
N GLU A 120 -2.22 -0.40 -6.75
CA GLU A 120 -2.62 -0.01 -5.39
C GLU A 120 -4.10 0.41 -5.35
N SER A 121 -4.89 -0.03 -6.33
CA SER A 121 -6.24 0.49 -6.60
C SER A 121 -7.35 -0.08 -5.72
N TYR A 122 -7.05 -0.99 -4.77
CA TYR A 122 -8.06 -1.60 -3.92
C TYR A 122 -8.82 -0.59 -3.07
N ASN A 123 -8.11 0.27 -2.35
CA ASN A 123 -8.70 1.33 -1.53
C ASN A 123 -7.68 2.42 -1.23
N SER A 124 -8.15 3.60 -0.79
CA SER A 124 -7.29 4.74 -0.49
C SER A 124 -7.78 5.50 0.72
N ASN A 125 -6.87 5.75 1.66
CA ASN A 125 -6.98 6.71 2.74
C ASN A 125 -5.67 7.49 2.86
N PRO A 126 -5.60 8.60 3.62
CA PRO A 126 -4.41 9.44 3.67
C PRO A 126 -3.13 8.69 4.05
N LEU A 127 -3.20 7.77 5.01
CA LEU A 127 -2.05 6.99 5.49
C LEU A 127 -1.56 6.01 4.41
N SER A 128 -2.47 5.20 3.87
CA SER A 128 -2.13 4.21 2.84
C SER A 128 -1.68 4.86 1.54
N LEU A 129 -2.23 6.03 1.19
CA LEU A 129 -1.82 6.79 0.01
C LEU A 129 -0.40 7.34 0.17
N ASN A 130 -0.08 7.97 1.30
CA ASN A 130 1.26 8.48 1.57
C ASN A 130 2.31 7.34 1.59
N PHE A 131 1.95 6.19 2.17
CA PHE A 131 2.81 5.01 2.17
C PHE A 131 3.07 4.50 0.75
N ALA A 132 2.02 4.35 -0.07
CA ALA A 132 2.14 3.89 -1.46
C ALA A 132 2.97 4.88 -2.31
N ILE A 133 2.74 6.19 -2.18
CA ILE A 133 3.51 7.22 -2.87
C ILE A 133 4.99 7.13 -2.50
N ARG A 134 5.32 7.00 -1.21
CA ARG A 134 6.70 6.86 -0.74
C ARG A 134 7.36 5.61 -1.31
N ASN A 135 6.68 4.48 -1.27
CA ASN A 135 7.21 3.23 -1.83
C ASN A 135 7.45 3.36 -3.33
N PHE A 136 6.50 3.93 -4.06
CA PHE A 136 6.62 4.15 -5.50
C PHE A 136 7.75 5.13 -5.84
N ASP A 137 7.92 6.19 -5.04
CA ASP A 137 9.01 7.15 -5.21
C ASP A 137 10.38 6.49 -5.02
N ASN A 138 10.49 5.55 -4.08
CA ASN A 138 11.74 4.84 -3.77
C ASN A 138 12.11 3.73 -4.79
N ILE A 139 11.20 3.34 -5.68
CA ILE A 139 11.52 2.33 -6.71
C ILE A 139 12.66 2.85 -7.58
N LYS A 140 13.76 2.10 -7.63
CA LYS A 140 14.88 2.38 -8.54
C LYS A 140 14.50 1.97 -9.96
N THR A 141 14.29 2.92 -10.85
CA THR A 141 13.93 2.67 -12.25
C THR A 141 14.40 3.82 -13.14
N LYS A 142 14.76 3.50 -14.39
CA LYS A 142 15.01 4.50 -15.46
C LYS A 142 13.70 4.99 -16.11
N ARG A 143 12.55 4.36 -15.79
CA ARG A 143 11.25 4.73 -16.35
C ARG A 143 10.67 5.96 -15.66
N LYS A 144 9.97 6.80 -16.42
CA LYS A 144 9.21 7.92 -15.87
C LYS A 144 8.06 7.40 -15.01
N LYS A 145 7.97 7.88 -13.80
CA LYS A 145 6.93 7.51 -12.83
C LYS A 145 5.69 8.36 -13.04
N ILE A 146 4.58 7.73 -13.36
CA ILE A 146 3.28 8.37 -13.52
C ILE A 146 2.33 7.84 -12.45
N LEU A 147 1.78 8.74 -11.66
CA LEU A 147 0.80 8.43 -10.64
C LEU A 147 -0.60 8.75 -11.17
N ILE A 148 -1.49 7.76 -11.18
CA ILE A 148 -2.91 7.93 -11.51
C ILE A 148 -3.69 7.79 -10.21
N LEU A 149 -4.25 8.90 -9.75
CA LEU A 149 -5.01 9.00 -8.51
C LEU A 149 -6.50 9.14 -8.77
N SER A 150 -7.28 8.52 -7.91
CA SER A 150 -8.70 8.79 -7.77
C SER A 150 -9.01 9.28 -6.35
N ASP A 151 -10.29 9.58 -6.11
CA ASP A 151 -10.72 10.13 -4.83
C ASP A 151 -10.37 9.23 -3.64
N MET A 152 -10.03 9.83 -2.53
CA MET A 152 -10.16 9.22 -1.21
C MET A 152 -11.57 9.53 -0.70
N LEU A 153 -12.38 8.51 -0.52
CA LEU A 153 -13.75 8.65 -0.02
C LEU A 153 -13.81 8.43 1.50
N GLU A 154 -14.99 8.63 2.08
CA GLU A 154 -15.26 8.43 3.51
C GLU A 154 -14.46 9.34 4.46
N LEU A 155 -13.99 10.49 3.96
CA LEU A 155 -13.21 11.45 4.73
C LEU A 155 -14.07 12.56 5.40
N GLY A 156 -15.39 12.56 5.16
CA GLY A 156 -16.32 13.54 5.71
C GLY A 156 -15.89 14.98 5.44
N LYS A 157 -16.05 15.86 6.43
CA LYS A 157 -15.68 17.30 6.33
C LYS A 157 -14.20 17.57 6.10
N PHE A 158 -13.34 16.60 6.32
CA PHE A 158 -11.89 16.74 6.15
C PHE A 158 -11.42 16.45 4.72
N SER A 159 -12.31 16.00 3.82
CA SER A 159 -11.95 15.54 2.46
C SER A 159 -11.09 16.55 1.71
N LYS A 160 -11.52 17.82 1.61
CA LYS A 160 -10.78 18.88 0.88
C LYS A 160 -9.36 19.06 1.45
N LYS A 161 -9.24 19.22 2.78
CA LYS A 161 -7.95 19.40 3.45
C LYS A 161 -7.00 18.25 3.18
N LEU A 162 -7.49 17.00 3.34
CA LEU A 162 -6.67 15.80 3.18
C LEU A 162 -6.22 15.59 1.73
N HIS A 163 -7.05 15.94 0.73
CA HIS A 163 -6.63 15.94 -0.67
C HIS A 163 -5.56 17.01 -0.97
N VAL A 164 -5.69 18.21 -0.41
CA VAL A 164 -4.65 19.27 -0.53
C VAL A 164 -3.34 18.83 0.11
N ASP A 165 -3.38 18.18 1.28
CA ASP A 165 -2.17 17.72 1.98
C ASP A 165 -1.41 16.64 1.18
N VAL A 166 -2.11 15.79 0.43
CA VAL A 166 -1.49 14.83 -0.49
C VAL A 166 -0.62 15.54 -1.54
N ALA A 167 -1.07 16.67 -2.08
CA ALA A 167 -0.27 17.43 -3.05
C ALA A 167 1.04 17.95 -2.46
N LYS A 168 1.01 18.44 -1.21
CA LYS A 168 2.23 18.88 -0.49
C LYS A 168 3.25 17.75 -0.38
N TYR A 169 2.77 16.54 -0.14
CA TYR A 169 3.62 15.36 -0.06
C TYR A 169 4.20 14.99 -1.44
N ILE A 170 3.34 14.89 -2.47
CA ILE A 170 3.75 14.55 -3.85
C ILE A 170 4.77 15.56 -4.39
N ASN A 171 4.60 16.85 -4.11
CA ASN A 171 5.50 17.90 -4.59
C ASN A 171 6.97 17.69 -4.16
N LYS A 172 7.21 16.96 -3.06
CA LYS A 172 8.55 16.62 -2.54
C LYS A 172 9.15 15.35 -3.13
N THR A 173 8.40 14.57 -3.92
CA THR A 173 8.83 13.29 -4.51
C THR A 173 9.53 13.47 -5.85
N LYS A 174 10.15 12.38 -6.36
CA LYS A 174 10.72 12.29 -7.71
C LYS A 174 9.70 11.78 -8.76
N ILE A 175 8.42 11.67 -8.41
CA ILE A 175 7.35 11.27 -9.34
C ILE A 175 7.25 12.33 -10.44
N ASN A 176 7.25 11.89 -11.71
CA ASN A 176 7.32 12.78 -12.86
C ASN A 176 5.99 13.46 -13.15
N LYS A 177 4.88 12.71 -13.17
CA LYS A 177 3.56 13.22 -13.51
C LYS A 177 2.48 12.59 -12.62
N VAL A 178 1.44 13.38 -12.36
CA VAL A 178 0.23 12.95 -11.65
C VAL A 178 -0.97 13.26 -12.51
N CYS A 179 -1.72 12.23 -12.83
CA CYS A 179 -3.02 12.32 -13.49
C CYS A 179 -4.11 11.99 -12.48
N VAL A 180 -5.30 12.54 -12.66
CA VAL A 180 -6.38 12.39 -11.68
C VAL A 180 -7.71 12.06 -12.32
N TYR A 181 -8.49 11.22 -11.63
CA TYR A 181 -9.87 10.85 -11.99
C TYR A 181 -10.77 10.93 -10.76
N GLY A 182 -11.74 11.82 -10.75
CA GLY A 182 -12.68 12.02 -9.64
C GLY A 182 -12.98 13.48 -9.36
N LYS A 183 -13.81 13.72 -8.34
CA LYS A 183 -14.27 15.05 -7.94
C LYS A 183 -13.29 15.70 -6.95
N TYR A 184 -12.99 15.01 -5.86
CA TYR A 184 -12.22 15.55 -4.74
C TYR A 184 -10.71 15.56 -5.00
N VAL A 185 -10.19 14.59 -5.74
CA VAL A 185 -8.78 14.50 -6.12
C VAL A 185 -8.32 15.69 -7.00
N LYS A 186 -9.25 16.44 -7.59
CA LYS A 186 -8.95 17.71 -8.28
C LYS A 186 -8.34 18.73 -7.34
N ASP A 187 -8.64 18.69 -6.04
CA ASP A 187 -7.98 19.56 -5.07
C ASP A 187 -6.49 19.21 -4.89
N THR A 188 -6.15 17.90 -4.93
CA THR A 188 -4.74 17.49 -5.03
C THR A 188 -4.10 18.06 -6.30
N PHE A 189 -4.73 17.86 -7.47
CA PHE A 189 -4.18 18.28 -8.76
C PHE A 189 -3.95 19.80 -8.84
N ARG A 190 -4.88 20.61 -8.35
CA ARG A 190 -4.77 22.08 -8.34
C ARG A 190 -3.53 22.55 -7.57
N ASN A 191 -3.19 21.85 -6.47
CA ASN A 191 -2.09 22.19 -5.57
C ASN A 191 -0.74 21.54 -5.93
N LEU A 192 -0.67 20.77 -7.03
CA LEU A 192 0.59 20.30 -7.56
C LEU A 192 1.40 21.43 -8.24
N VAL A 193 2.72 21.35 -8.13
CA VAL A 193 3.61 22.20 -8.92
C VAL A 193 3.45 21.90 -10.42
N LYS A 194 3.62 22.92 -11.28
CA LYS A 194 3.30 22.86 -12.72
C LYS A 194 3.95 21.68 -13.44
N ASN A 195 5.20 21.39 -13.14
CA ASN A 195 5.97 20.31 -13.78
C ASN A 195 5.46 18.89 -13.44
N LYS A 196 4.71 18.73 -12.34
CA LYS A 196 4.11 17.44 -11.94
C LYS A 196 2.68 17.24 -12.45
N LYS A 197 2.02 18.28 -12.94
CA LYS A 197 0.66 18.15 -13.47
C LYS A 197 0.68 17.33 -14.78
N GLY A 198 -0.10 16.27 -14.79
CA GLY A 198 -0.44 15.45 -15.96
C GLY A 198 -1.82 15.80 -16.48
N GLU A 199 -2.72 14.83 -16.56
CA GLU A 199 -4.06 14.96 -17.10
C GLU A 199 -5.15 14.85 -16.02
N ILE A 200 -6.30 15.51 -16.27
CA ILE A 200 -7.54 15.32 -15.52
C ILE A 200 -8.47 14.51 -16.41
N PHE A 201 -8.72 13.25 -16.03
CA PHE A 201 -9.61 12.37 -16.77
C PHE A 201 -11.08 12.68 -16.44
N LYS A 202 -11.93 12.71 -17.47
CA LYS A 202 -13.38 12.91 -17.32
C LYS A 202 -14.10 11.59 -17.05
N ASN A 203 -13.62 10.51 -17.62
CA ASN A 203 -14.21 9.17 -17.53
C ASN A 203 -13.12 8.09 -17.56
N LYS A 204 -13.51 6.81 -17.39
CA LYS A 204 -12.60 5.66 -17.39
C LYS A 204 -11.94 5.42 -18.76
N ASN A 205 -12.62 5.77 -19.86
CA ASN A 205 -12.09 5.59 -21.20
C ASN A 205 -10.88 6.50 -21.45
N ASP A 206 -10.88 7.72 -20.91
CA ASP A 206 -9.73 8.62 -20.99
C ASP A 206 -8.49 7.96 -20.36
N ILE A 207 -8.65 7.21 -19.26
CA ILE A 207 -7.55 6.50 -18.60
C ILE A 207 -7.02 5.39 -19.51
N TYR A 208 -7.90 4.60 -20.15
CA TYR A 208 -7.50 3.55 -21.08
C TYR A 208 -6.72 4.11 -22.27
N HIS A 209 -7.23 5.16 -22.91
CA HIS A 209 -6.54 5.86 -24.00
C HIS A 209 -5.18 6.41 -23.57
N PHE A 210 -5.11 7.04 -22.42
CA PHE A 210 -3.85 7.57 -21.89
C PHE A 210 -2.82 6.46 -21.64
N VAL A 211 -3.21 5.36 -21.01
CA VAL A 211 -2.31 4.23 -20.75
C VAL A 211 -1.85 3.61 -22.07
N ARG A 212 -2.78 3.35 -23.02
CA ARG A 212 -2.48 2.78 -24.34
C ARG A 212 -1.46 3.62 -25.11
N LYS A 213 -1.64 4.94 -25.18
CA LYS A 213 -0.74 5.89 -25.85
C LYS A 213 0.68 5.89 -25.26
N ASN A 214 0.81 5.54 -23.97
CA ASN A 214 2.07 5.57 -23.23
C ASN A 214 2.72 4.19 -23.07
N ILE A 215 2.35 3.16 -23.87
CA ILE A 215 3.04 1.88 -23.89
C ILE A 215 4.30 2.02 -24.76
N ASP A 216 5.41 2.44 -24.16
CA ASP A 216 6.59 2.91 -24.89
C ASP A 216 7.95 2.51 -24.27
N ASN A 217 7.97 1.55 -23.35
CA ASN A 217 9.15 1.15 -22.56
C ASN A 217 9.69 2.23 -21.58
N LYS A 218 9.06 3.41 -21.51
CA LYS A 218 9.59 4.56 -20.77
C LYS A 218 8.80 4.87 -19.49
N HIS A 219 7.63 4.24 -19.28
CA HIS A 219 6.73 4.59 -18.20
C HIS A 219 6.53 3.47 -17.18
N HIS A 220 6.40 3.88 -15.92
CA HIS A 220 5.96 3.07 -14.79
C HIS A 220 4.77 3.77 -14.14
N PHE A 221 3.62 3.15 -14.20
CA PHE A 221 2.38 3.68 -13.64
C PHE A 221 2.13 3.13 -12.25
N MET A 222 1.58 3.96 -11.37
CA MET A 222 0.91 3.50 -10.14
C MET A 222 -0.51 4.00 -10.11
N PHE A 223 -1.46 3.12 -9.80
CA PHE A 223 -2.89 3.44 -9.68
C PHE A 223 -3.31 3.37 -8.23
N LYS A 224 -3.96 4.44 -7.70
CA LYS A 224 -4.50 4.42 -6.34
C LYS A 224 -5.72 5.31 -6.19
N GLY A 225 -6.77 4.76 -5.54
CA GLY A 225 -8.02 5.45 -5.24
C GLY A 225 -8.91 4.61 -4.33
N SER A 226 -10.00 5.15 -3.84
CA SER A 226 -11.00 4.39 -3.11
C SER A 226 -11.74 3.41 -4.01
N ASN A 227 -12.16 2.28 -3.46
CA ASN A 227 -12.75 1.16 -4.22
C ASN A 227 -13.94 1.61 -5.08
N SER A 228 -14.89 2.35 -4.51
CA SER A 228 -16.10 2.80 -5.20
C SER A 228 -15.87 3.83 -6.32
N THR A 229 -14.63 4.30 -6.52
CA THR A 229 -14.28 5.11 -7.71
C THR A 229 -14.20 4.28 -8.98
N GLY A 230 -14.15 2.95 -8.87
CA GLY A 230 -14.02 2.02 -9.97
C GLY A 230 -12.63 1.97 -10.61
N LEU A 231 -11.61 2.58 -9.98
CA LEU A 231 -10.24 2.56 -10.51
C LEU A 231 -9.65 1.14 -10.53
N GLN A 232 -10.04 0.29 -9.56
CA GLN A 232 -9.65 -1.12 -9.52
C GLN A 232 -10.14 -1.90 -10.74
N GLU A 233 -11.36 -1.63 -11.20
CA GLU A 233 -11.91 -2.23 -12.41
C GLU A 233 -11.09 -1.82 -13.64
N VAL A 234 -10.73 -0.53 -13.74
CA VAL A 234 -9.87 -0.02 -14.81
C VAL A 234 -8.57 -0.80 -14.85
N VAL A 235 -7.87 -0.95 -13.72
CA VAL A 235 -6.60 -1.69 -13.64
C VAL A 235 -6.78 -3.17 -13.99
N SER A 236 -7.85 -3.80 -13.52
CA SER A 236 -8.18 -5.19 -13.87
C SER A 236 -8.37 -5.36 -15.38
N ASN A 237 -9.09 -4.45 -16.03
CA ASN A 237 -9.30 -4.47 -17.48
C ASN A 237 -8.01 -4.24 -18.26
N ILE A 238 -7.17 -3.31 -17.80
CA ILE A 238 -5.84 -3.08 -18.36
C ILE A 238 -4.99 -4.37 -18.28
N LYS A 239 -4.98 -5.03 -17.12
CA LYS A 239 -4.25 -6.29 -16.90
C LYS A 239 -4.73 -7.41 -17.82
N LYS A 240 -6.02 -7.48 -18.11
CA LYS A 240 -6.65 -8.47 -19.02
C LYS A 240 -6.47 -8.13 -20.50
N GLY A 241 -5.77 -7.04 -20.85
CA GLY A 241 -5.57 -6.61 -22.25
C GLY A 241 -6.78 -5.94 -22.89
N LYS A 242 -7.85 -5.66 -22.14
CA LYS A 242 -9.07 -5.03 -22.68
C LYS A 242 -8.88 -3.59 -23.18
N ILE A 243 -7.72 -2.98 -22.93
CA ILE A 243 -7.35 -1.65 -23.44
C ILE A 243 -7.21 -1.61 -24.97
N TYR A 244 -7.18 -2.76 -25.62
CA TYR A 244 -7.10 -2.88 -27.08
C TYR A 244 -8.45 -3.07 -27.76
N ALA A 245 -9.50 -3.34 -26.98
CA ALA A 245 -10.86 -3.58 -27.47
C ALA A 245 -11.78 -2.34 -27.39
N LEU A 246 -11.22 -1.18 -27.03
CA LEU A 246 -11.91 0.11 -26.92
C LEU A 246 -11.50 1.07 -28.02
#